data_2f26ac88589c97449ec78025cb622115
#
_entry.id   2f26ac88589c97449ec78025cb622115
#
_cell.length_a   1.000
_cell.length_b   1.000
_cell.length_c   1.000
_cell.angle_alpha   90.00
_cell.angle_beta   90.00
_cell.angle_gamma   90.00
#
_symmetry.space_group_name_H-M   'P 1'
#
loop_
_entity.id
_entity.type
_entity.pdbx_description
1 polymer ?
#
loop_
_entity_poly.entity_id
_entity_poly.type
_entity_poly.pdbx_seq_one_letter_code
_entity_poly.pdbx_strand_id
1 'polypeptide(L)'
;PSDLRRQRQMCIRDRNIGGLFFVKEYLDLSAVFLAGLGFWAGLPWVLKMPLGHLVDILWKFKSILVIVGALVMAASSLIMFFLIQYKSEMIAIFNAETWFVISTLLAPIGFVLQDVVADAMTVEAVPKTDDQGNEISFNELKSMNVSMQLLGRVSIIFGTLLVSMINLFVFSNSSDMTELEKVTAYGNIYLYLSLIHISEPTRQKP
;
A
#
# COMPACT_ATOMS: atom_id res chain seq x y z
N PRO A 1 32.44 -9.81 12.65
CA PRO A 1 31.69 -8.77 11.91
C PRO A 1 30.50 -9.31 11.12
N SER A 2 30.53 -10.61 10.71
CA SER A 2 29.44 -11.26 9.95
C SER A 2 28.19 -11.55 10.78
N ASP A 3 28.34 -11.86 12.06
CA ASP A 3 27.23 -12.21 12.96
C ASP A 3 26.37 -10.98 13.33
N LEU A 4 26.98 -9.83 13.53
CA LEU A 4 26.26 -8.59 13.79
C LEU A 4 25.41 -8.13 12.60
N ARG A 5 25.82 -8.41 11.36
CA ARG A 5 25.00 -8.15 10.17
C ARG A 5 23.85 -9.13 10.06
N ARG A 6 24.05 -10.42 10.36
CA ARG A 6 22.96 -11.40 10.39
C ARG A 6 21.95 -11.09 11.49
N GLN A 7 22.40 -10.72 12.69
CA GLN A 7 21.51 -10.31 13.78
C GLN A 7 20.71 -9.05 13.41
N ARG A 8 21.32 -8.05 12.76
CA ARG A 8 20.57 -6.87 12.30
C ARG A 8 19.56 -7.19 11.20
N GLN A 9 19.91 -8.07 10.24
CA GLN A 9 18.97 -8.52 9.22
C GLN A 9 17.84 -9.39 9.78
N MET A 10 18.12 -10.24 10.77
CA MET A 10 17.08 -10.94 11.53
C MET A 10 16.16 -9.96 12.27
N CYS A 11 16.69 -9.02 13.03
CA CYS A 11 15.89 -8.05 13.78
C CYS A 11 15.00 -7.14 12.89
N ILE A 12 15.45 -6.81 11.67
CA ILE A 12 14.64 -6.01 10.72
C ILE A 12 13.53 -6.88 10.11
N ARG A 13 13.82 -8.14 9.80
CA ARG A 13 12.85 -9.10 9.27
C ARG A 13 11.83 -9.51 10.34
N ASP A 14 12.28 -9.70 11.57
CA ASP A 14 11.41 -10.02 12.71
C ASP A 14 10.46 -8.86 13.06
N ARG A 15 10.84 -7.62 12.81
CA ARG A 15 10.02 -6.45 13.11
C ARG A 15 8.90 -6.20 12.09
N ASN A 16 9.12 -6.47 10.80
CA ASN A 16 8.05 -6.48 9.78
C ASN A 16 7.11 -7.68 9.97
N ILE A 17 7.66 -8.81 10.41
CA ILE A 17 6.91 -10.00 10.80
C ILE A 17 6.21 -9.72 12.15
N GLY A 18 6.79 -8.95 13.07
CA GLY A 18 6.23 -8.62 14.37
C GLY A 18 4.89 -7.91 14.30
N GLY A 19 4.70 -6.98 13.35
CA GLY A 19 3.40 -6.33 13.12
C GLY A 19 2.32 -7.32 12.68
N LEU A 20 2.65 -8.25 11.78
CA LEU A 20 1.73 -9.29 11.34
C LEU A 20 1.47 -10.32 12.46
N PHE A 21 2.49 -10.67 13.24
CA PHE A 21 2.35 -11.55 14.41
C PHE A 21 1.52 -10.91 15.50
N PHE A 22 1.71 -9.62 15.79
CA PHE A 22 0.89 -8.91 16.75
C PHE A 22 -0.60 -8.95 16.36
N VAL A 23 -0.92 -8.61 15.11
CA VAL A 23 -2.29 -8.66 14.60
C VAL A 23 -2.85 -10.08 14.65
N LYS A 24 -2.04 -11.08 14.29
CA LYS A 24 -2.41 -12.50 14.37
C LYS A 24 -2.77 -12.91 15.79
N GLU A 25 -1.92 -12.61 16.76
CA GLU A 25 -2.16 -12.96 18.19
C GLU A 25 -3.31 -12.13 18.77
N TYR A 26 -3.35 -10.85 18.48
CA TYR A 26 -4.39 -9.96 19.00
C TYR A 26 -5.80 -10.33 18.51
N LEU A 27 -5.92 -10.80 17.25
CA LEU A 27 -7.19 -11.22 16.64
C LEU A 27 -7.43 -12.73 16.71
N ASP A 28 -6.49 -13.51 17.25
CA ASP A 28 -6.54 -14.99 17.37
C ASP A 28 -6.68 -15.69 15.99
N LEU A 29 -5.89 -15.25 15.00
CA LEU A 29 -5.94 -15.76 13.63
C LEU A 29 -4.97 -16.93 13.41
N SER A 30 -5.41 -17.97 12.67
CA SER A 30 -4.54 -19.09 12.33
C SER A 30 -3.50 -18.73 11.23
N ALA A 31 -2.31 -19.35 11.28
CA ALA A 31 -1.28 -19.13 10.26
C ALA A 31 -1.71 -19.63 8.88
N VAL A 32 -2.50 -20.71 8.82
CA VAL A 32 -3.06 -21.26 7.57
C VAL A 32 -4.04 -20.28 6.94
N PHE A 33 -4.89 -19.67 7.75
CA PHE A 33 -5.82 -18.63 7.31
C PHE A 33 -5.08 -17.45 6.70
N LEU A 34 -4.03 -16.92 7.38
CA LEU A 34 -3.24 -15.80 6.88
C LEU A 34 -2.50 -16.13 5.57
N ALA A 35 -1.99 -17.36 5.43
CA ALA A 35 -1.34 -17.81 4.19
C ALA A 35 -2.34 -17.87 3.02
N GLY A 36 -3.53 -18.43 3.25
CA GLY A 36 -4.61 -18.44 2.27
C GLY A 36 -5.09 -17.05 1.88
N LEU A 37 -5.23 -16.16 2.86
CA LEU A 37 -5.62 -14.78 2.62
C LEU A 37 -4.57 -14.02 1.78
N GLY A 38 -3.26 -14.27 2.01
CA GLY A 38 -2.18 -13.71 1.20
C GLY A 38 -2.27 -14.09 -0.28
N PHE A 39 -2.70 -15.32 -0.58
CA PHE A 39 -2.97 -15.74 -1.96
C PHE A 39 -4.10 -14.90 -2.59
N TRP A 40 -5.24 -14.79 -1.91
CA TRP A 40 -6.37 -14.00 -2.40
C TRP A 40 -6.07 -12.51 -2.55
N ALA A 41 -5.29 -11.94 -1.63
CA ALA A 41 -4.83 -10.56 -1.70
C ALA A 41 -3.88 -10.30 -2.89
N GLY A 42 -3.25 -11.34 -3.44
CA GLY A 42 -2.43 -11.27 -4.65
C GLY A 42 -3.24 -11.23 -5.96
N LEU A 43 -4.51 -11.67 -5.97
CA LEU A 43 -5.32 -11.73 -7.18
C LEU A 43 -5.52 -10.37 -7.89
N PRO A 44 -5.74 -9.25 -7.21
CA PRO A 44 -5.86 -7.95 -7.86
C PRO A 44 -4.68 -7.60 -8.76
N TRP A 45 -3.47 -8.05 -8.41
CA TRP A 45 -2.28 -7.85 -9.24
C TRP A 45 -2.31 -8.60 -10.58
N VAL A 46 -2.94 -9.77 -10.62
CA VAL A 46 -3.14 -10.53 -11.86
C VAL A 46 -4.11 -9.79 -12.77
N LEU A 47 -5.08 -9.08 -12.20
CA LEU A 47 -6.05 -8.29 -12.93
C LEU A 47 -5.50 -6.94 -13.43
N LYS A 48 -4.24 -6.62 -13.15
CA LYS A 48 -3.62 -5.35 -13.57
C LYS A 48 -3.68 -5.15 -15.09
N MET A 49 -3.45 -6.21 -15.90
CA MET A 49 -3.52 -6.11 -17.37
C MET A 49 -4.92 -5.76 -17.90
N PRO A 50 -5.99 -6.49 -17.56
CA PRO A 50 -7.33 -6.10 -17.99
C PRO A 50 -7.79 -4.77 -17.41
N LEU A 51 -7.36 -4.40 -16.21
CA LEU A 51 -7.63 -3.10 -15.62
C LEU A 51 -6.94 -1.97 -16.38
N GLY A 52 -5.74 -2.19 -16.93
CA GLY A 52 -5.08 -1.23 -17.81
C GLY A 52 -5.93 -0.89 -19.02
N HIS A 53 -6.48 -1.89 -19.69
CA HIS A 53 -7.39 -1.66 -20.81
C HIS A 53 -8.69 -0.93 -20.40
N LEU A 54 -9.24 -1.25 -19.22
CA LEU A 54 -10.39 -0.54 -18.68
C LEU A 54 -10.07 0.94 -18.40
N VAL A 55 -8.89 1.24 -17.88
CA VAL A 55 -8.43 2.62 -17.65
C VAL A 55 -8.28 3.37 -18.97
N ASP A 56 -7.78 2.73 -20.03
CA ASP A 56 -7.70 3.35 -21.36
C ASP A 56 -9.10 3.75 -21.90
N ILE A 57 -10.11 2.88 -21.73
CA ILE A 57 -11.50 3.18 -22.10
C ILE A 57 -12.06 4.33 -21.26
N LEU A 58 -11.77 4.32 -19.95
CA LEU A 58 -12.27 5.29 -18.97
C LEU A 58 -11.34 6.49 -18.77
N TRP A 59 -10.40 6.73 -19.70
CA TRP A 59 -9.35 7.75 -19.55
C TRP A 59 -9.87 9.13 -19.18
N LYS A 60 -11.03 9.50 -19.73
CA LYS A 60 -11.72 10.76 -19.40
C LYS A 60 -12.02 10.89 -17.89
N PHE A 61 -12.16 9.78 -17.18
CA PHE A 61 -12.50 9.71 -15.76
C PHE A 61 -11.32 9.32 -14.88
N LYS A 62 -10.08 9.45 -15.37
CA LYS A 62 -8.86 9.06 -14.63
C LYS A 62 -8.79 9.59 -13.20
N SER A 63 -9.15 10.86 -12.99
CA SER A 63 -9.17 11.47 -11.66
C SER A 63 -10.16 10.79 -10.70
N ILE A 64 -11.32 10.37 -11.20
CA ILE A 64 -12.32 9.65 -10.41
C ILE A 64 -11.79 8.28 -10.02
N LEU A 65 -11.11 7.57 -10.92
CA LEU A 65 -10.51 6.26 -10.64
C LEU A 65 -9.45 6.35 -9.53
N VAL A 66 -8.60 7.39 -9.55
CA VAL A 66 -7.61 7.64 -8.49
C VAL A 66 -8.30 7.90 -7.15
N ILE A 67 -9.34 8.76 -7.14
CA ILE A 67 -10.10 9.07 -5.91
C ILE A 67 -10.78 7.81 -5.36
N VAL A 68 -11.42 7.02 -6.21
CA VAL A 68 -12.06 5.76 -5.80
C VAL A 68 -11.03 4.79 -5.22
N GLY A 69 -9.88 4.62 -5.88
CA GLY A 69 -8.78 3.79 -5.35
C GLY A 69 -8.30 4.26 -3.98
N ALA A 70 -8.11 5.57 -3.79
CA ALA A 70 -7.71 6.16 -2.52
C ALA A 70 -8.76 5.94 -1.42
N LEU A 71 -10.03 6.13 -1.74
CA LEU A 71 -11.13 5.90 -0.79
C LEU A 71 -11.23 4.43 -0.37
N VAL A 72 -11.02 3.50 -1.30
CA VAL A 72 -11.00 2.06 -1.00
C VAL A 72 -9.82 1.72 -0.06
N MET A 73 -8.63 2.26 -0.31
CA MET A 73 -7.47 2.07 0.59
C MET A 73 -7.70 2.71 1.96
N ALA A 74 -8.26 3.91 1.99
CA ALA A 74 -8.60 4.59 3.24
C ALA A 74 -9.64 3.79 4.05
N ALA A 75 -10.67 3.27 3.39
CA ALA A 75 -11.68 2.41 4.03
C ALA A 75 -11.05 1.14 4.61
N SER A 76 -10.14 0.48 3.88
CA SER A 76 -9.38 -0.66 4.39
C SER A 76 -8.62 -0.30 5.67
N SER A 77 -7.88 0.81 5.66
CA SER A 77 -7.10 1.26 6.81
C SER A 77 -7.99 1.65 8.00
N LEU A 78 -9.15 2.28 7.75
CA LEU A 78 -10.13 2.60 8.79
C LEU A 78 -10.74 1.34 9.42
N ILE A 79 -11.05 0.32 8.62
CA ILE A 79 -11.54 -0.96 9.14
C ILE A 79 -10.51 -1.56 10.10
N MET A 80 -9.23 -1.57 9.73
CA MET A 80 -8.16 -2.05 10.62
C MET A 80 -8.01 -1.21 11.87
N PHE A 81 -8.09 0.12 11.76
CA PHE A 81 -8.08 1.01 12.92
C PHE A 81 -9.19 0.67 13.90
N PHE A 82 -10.45 0.59 13.43
CA PHE A 82 -11.60 0.27 14.28
C PHE A 82 -11.50 -1.15 14.86
N LEU A 83 -11.03 -2.12 14.08
CA LEU A 83 -10.85 -3.49 14.55
C LEU A 83 -9.81 -3.60 15.68
N ILE A 84 -8.77 -2.77 15.66
CA ILE A 84 -7.74 -2.74 16.70
C ILE A 84 -8.19 -1.94 17.93
N GLN A 85 -8.78 -0.76 17.75
CA GLN A 85 -9.17 0.13 18.86
C GLN A 85 -10.49 -0.26 19.52
N TYR A 86 -11.47 -0.74 18.74
CA TYR A 86 -12.83 -1.03 19.19
C TYR A 86 -13.21 -2.50 18.92
N LYS A 87 -12.27 -3.41 19.27
CA LYS A 87 -12.41 -4.86 18.99
C LYS A 87 -13.74 -5.44 19.45
N SER A 88 -14.19 -5.12 20.67
CA SER A 88 -15.43 -5.66 21.24
C SER A 88 -16.69 -5.24 20.46
N GLU A 89 -16.74 -4.00 20.01
CA GLU A 89 -17.87 -3.46 19.26
C GLU A 89 -17.91 -4.01 17.82
N MET A 90 -16.75 -4.10 17.19
CA MET A 90 -16.62 -4.65 15.84
C MET A 90 -16.98 -6.14 15.78
N ILE A 91 -16.58 -6.92 16.78
CA ILE A 91 -16.87 -8.37 16.85
C ILE A 91 -18.36 -8.61 17.13
N ALA A 92 -19.07 -7.68 17.74
CA ALA A 92 -20.53 -7.79 17.93
C ALA A 92 -21.31 -7.76 16.60
N ILE A 93 -20.73 -7.18 15.53
CA ILE A 93 -21.36 -7.10 14.19
C ILE A 93 -20.95 -8.30 13.33
N PHE A 94 -19.65 -8.54 13.20
CA PHE A 94 -19.07 -9.67 12.46
C PHE A 94 -17.81 -10.18 13.18
N ASN A 95 -17.47 -11.46 12.97
CA ASN A 95 -16.24 -12.04 13.50
C ASN A 95 -14.99 -11.27 13.08
N ALA A 96 -13.97 -11.24 13.94
CA ALA A 96 -12.70 -10.55 13.68
C ALA A 96 -12.05 -11.00 12.35
N GLU A 97 -12.13 -12.30 12.03
CA GLU A 97 -11.66 -12.86 10.76
C GLU A 97 -12.32 -12.21 9.55
N THR A 98 -13.65 -12.02 9.59
CA THR A 98 -14.41 -11.40 8.49
C THR A 98 -13.97 -9.96 8.25
N TRP A 99 -13.81 -9.16 9.29
CA TRP A 99 -13.32 -7.78 9.18
C TRP A 99 -11.91 -7.72 8.63
N PHE A 100 -11.05 -8.63 9.11
CA PHE A 100 -9.67 -8.72 8.65
C PHE A 100 -9.58 -9.12 7.16
N VAL A 101 -10.42 -10.08 6.71
CA VAL A 101 -10.53 -10.47 5.30
C VAL A 101 -10.95 -9.26 4.45
N ILE A 102 -12.01 -8.57 4.85
CA ILE A 102 -12.52 -7.42 4.10
C ILE A 102 -11.42 -6.36 3.95
N SER A 103 -10.77 -5.98 5.06
CA SER A 103 -9.69 -5.00 5.02
C SER A 103 -8.54 -5.46 4.13
N THR A 104 -8.05 -6.69 4.31
CA THR A 104 -6.89 -7.22 3.59
C THR A 104 -7.15 -7.38 2.08
N LEU A 105 -8.40 -7.58 1.65
CA LEU A 105 -8.75 -7.64 0.23
C LEU A 105 -9.01 -6.25 -0.37
N LEU A 106 -9.56 -5.31 0.40
CA LEU A 106 -9.80 -3.96 -0.08
C LEU A 106 -8.51 -3.21 -0.39
N ALA A 107 -7.48 -3.34 0.45
CA ALA A 107 -6.23 -2.63 0.28
C ALA A 107 -5.56 -2.87 -1.10
N PRO A 108 -5.31 -4.12 -1.54
CA PRO A 108 -4.73 -4.37 -2.85
C PRO A 108 -5.63 -3.93 -4.01
N ILE A 109 -6.96 -4.01 -3.88
CA ILE A 109 -7.90 -3.55 -4.92
C ILE A 109 -7.73 -2.03 -5.13
N GLY A 110 -7.76 -1.25 -4.05
CA GLY A 110 -7.57 0.19 -4.13
C GLY A 110 -6.18 0.57 -4.66
N PHE A 111 -5.15 -0.15 -4.20
CA PHE A 111 -3.77 0.07 -4.63
C PHE A 111 -3.58 -0.22 -6.14
N VAL A 112 -4.04 -1.38 -6.62
CA VAL A 112 -3.89 -1.75 -8.05
C VAL A 112 -4.63 -0.77 -8.95
N LEU A 113 -5.80 -0.29 -8.54
CA LEU A 113 -6.55 0.70 -9.30
C LEU A 113 -5.76 2.02 -9.46
N GLN A 114 -5.16 2.52 -8.38
CA GLN A 114 -4.31 3.72 -8.44
C GLN A 114 -3.03 3.49 -9.25
N ASP A 115 -2.38 2.33 -9.06
CA ASP A 115 -1.12 1.98 -9.70
C ASP A 115 -1.28 1.88 -11.22
N VAL A 116 -2.38 1.29 -11.72
CA VAL A 116 -2.68 1.22 -13.16
C VAL A 116 -2.89 2.60 -13.75
N VAL A 117 -3.62 3.48 -13.06
CA VAL A 117 -3.83 4.86 -13.54
C VAL A 117 -2.52 5.64 -13.52
N ALA A 118 -1.69 5.48 -12.48
CA ALA A 118 -0.39 6.14 -12.39
C ALA A 118 0.55 5.68 -13.52
N ASP A 119 0.61 4.37 -13.80
CA ASP A 119 1.39 3.83 -14.91
C ASP A 119 0.96 4.43 -16.28
N ALA A 120 -0.36 4.51 -16.52
CA ALA A 120 -0.89 5.11 -17.73
C ALA A 120 -0.58 6.62 -17.84
N MET A 121 -0.67 7.35 -16.72
CA MET A 121 -0.31 8.78 -16.67
C MET A 121 1.18 9.01 -16.91
N THR A 122 2.07 8.13 -16.45
CA THR A 122 3.52 8.26 -16.70
C THR A 122 3.84 8.12 -18.18
N VAL A 123 3.15 7.24 -18.91
CA VAL A 123 3.30 7.08 -20.36
C VAL A 123 2.75 8.30 -21.12
N GLU A 124 1.63 8.87 -20.66
CA GLU A 124 1.06 10.08 -21.25
C GLU A 124 1.95 11.32 -21.04
N ALA A 125 2.65 11.39 -19.91
CA ALA A 125 3.52 12.52 -19.56
C ALA A 125 4.80 12.61 -20.44
N VAL A 126 5.15 11.55 -21.17
CA VAL A 126 6.32 11.55 -22.07
C VAL A 126 5.97 12.34 -23.32
N PRO A 127 6.72 13.41 -23.66
CA PRO A 127 6.46 14.20 -24.87
C PRO A 127 6.67 13.35 -26.13
N LYS A 128 5.79 13.48 -27.09
CA LYS A 128 5.86 12.78 -28.40
C LYS A 128 6.55 13.62 -29.47
N THR A 129 6.68 14.93 -29.23
CA THR A 129 7.32 15.90 -30.13
C THR A 129 8.44 16.63 -29.43
N ASP A 130 9.50 16.94 -30.15
CA ASP A 130 10.62 17.77 -29.72
C ASP A 130 10.22 19.25 -29.64
N ASP A 131 11.04 20.09 -28.99
CA ASP A 131 10.85 21.54 -28.87
C ASP A 131 10.70 22.24 -30.26
N GLN A 132 11.17 21.61 -31.34
CA GLN A 132 11.05 22.07 -32.72
C GLN A 132 9.76 21.60 -33.41
N GLY A 133 8.91 20.81 -32.74
CA GLY A 133 7.67 20.25 -33.31
C GLY A 133 7.86 18.98 -34.17
N ASN A 134 9.06 18.41 -34.23
CA ASN A 134 9.33 17.16 -34.93
C ASN A 134 8.97 15.96 -34.06
N GLU A 135 8.51 14.87 -34.68
CA GLU A 135 8.25 13.62 -33.96
C GLU A 135 9.55 13.03 -33.41
N ILE A 136 9.53 12.69 -32.10
CA ILE A 136 10.65 12.04 -31.40
C ILE A 136 10.83 10.63 -31.96
N SER A 137 12.08 10.21 -32.17
CA SER A 137 12.37 8.86 -32.69
C SER A 137 11.86 7.78 -31.75
N PHE A 138 11.41 6.64 -32.31
CA PHE A 138 10.89 5.52 -31.50
C PHE A 138 11.86 5.05 -30.43
N ASN A 139 13.16 5.00 -30.70
CA ASN A 139 14.17 4.56 -29.73
C ASN A 139 14.31 5.54 -28.56
N GLU A 140 14.22 6.82 -28.84
CA GLU A 140 14.30 7.89 -27.85
C GLU A 140 13.04 7.90 -26.97
N LEU A 141 11.86 7.81 -27.58
CA LEU A 141 10.59 7.67 -26.87
C LEU A 141 10.58 6.46 -25.95
N LYS A 142 11.10 5.31 -26.40
CA LYS A 142 11.24 4.11 -25.60
C LYS A 142 12.18 4.32 -24.42
N SER A 143 13.32 5.00 -24.64
CA SER A 143 14.27 5.32 -23.56
C SER A 143 13.66 6.24 -22.49
N MET A 144 12.90 7.26 -22.91
CA MET A 144 12.19 8.17 -22.00
C MET A 144 11.14 7.44 -21.15
N ASN A 145 10.33 6.57 -21.77
CA ASN A 145 9.35 5.75 -21.05
C ASN A 145 10.01 4.81 -20.02
N VAL A 146 11.13 4.16 -20.38
CA VAL A 146 11.89 3.30 -19.45
C VAL A 146 12.44 4.12 -18.29
N SER A 147 12.97 5.32 -18.56
CA SER A 147 13.50 6.20 -17.51
C SER A 147 12.42 6.65 -16.54
N MET A 148 11.23 7.02 -17.03
CA MET A 148 10.10 7.39 -16.17
C MET A 148 9.64 6.23 -15.29
N GLN A 149 9.53 5.01 -15.84
CA GLN A 149 9.18 3.82 -15.07
C GLN A 149 10.26 3.48 -14.03
N LEU A 150 11.55 3.62 -14.38
CA LEU A 150 12.65 3.40 -13.45
C LEU A 150 12.57 4.38 -12.28
N LEU A 151 12.32 5.66 -12.55
CA LEU A 151 12.17 6.70 -11.53
C LEU A 151 11.02 6.37 -10.57
N GLY A 152 9.88 5.92 -11.10
CA GLY A 152 8.73 5.46 -10.31
C GLY A 152 9.12 4.30 -9.37
N ARG A 153 9.84 3.30 -9.86
CA ARG A 153 10.32 2.17 -9.04
C ARG A 153 11.30 2.59 -7.96
N VAL A 154 12.22 3.49 -8.26
CA VAL A 154 13.15 4.05 -7.27
C VAL A 154 12.38 4.80 -6.17
N SER A 155 11.35 5.56 -6.54
CA SER A 155 10.50 6.27 -5.58
C SER A 155 9.74 5.30 -4.65
N ILE A 156 9.23 4.18 -5.16
CA ILE A 156 8.58 3.14 -4.35
C ILE A 156 9.57 2.52 -3.35
N ILE A 157 10.78 2.17 -3.80
CA ILE A 157 11.83 1.61 -2.92
C ILE A 157 12.20 2.61 -1.83
N PHE A 158 12.36 3.88 -2.19
CA PHE A 158 12.68 4.96 -1.24
C PHE A 158 11.55 5.16 -0.22
N GLY A 159 10.29 5.17 -0.66
CA GLY A 159 9.12 5.22 0.21
C GLY A 159 9.08 4.04 1.19
N THR A 160 9.32 2.83 0.72
CA THR A 160 9.38 1.63 1.56
C THR A 160 10.49 1.74 2.61
N LEU A 161 11.65 2.27 2.24
CA LEU A 161 12.77 2.48 3.15
C LEU A 161 12.44 3.53 4.22
N LEU A 162 11.79 4.64 3.84
CA LEU A 162 11.31 5.67 4.77
C LEU A 162 10.31 5.10 5.78
N VAL A 163 9.30 4.37 5.32
CA VAL A 163 8.30 3.74 6.20
C VAL A 163 8.96 2.74 7.14
N SER A 164 9.93 1.97 6.66
CA SER A 164 10.69 1.02 7.50
C SER A 164 11.51 1.75 8.56
N MET A 165 12.11 2.88 8.24
CA MET A 165 12.83 3.72 9.21
C MET A 165 11.90 4.29 10.27
N ILE A 166 10.74 4.82 9.88
CA ILE A 166 9.73 5.34 10.81
C ILE A 166 9.27 4.23 11.77
N ASN A 167 8.95 3.05 11.24
CA ASN A 167 8.59 1.90 12.07
C ASN A 167 9.72 1.54 13.07
N LEU A 168 10.96 1.61 12.63
CA LEU A 168 12.12 1.33 13.48
C LEU A 168 12.23 2.34 14.63
N PHE A 169 11.95 3.62 14.39
CA PHE A 169 11.92 4.65 15.42
C PHE A 169 10.74 4.49 16.37
N VAL A 170 9.53 4.28 15.84
CA VAL A 170 8.30 4.14 16.65
C VAL A 170 8.37 2.93 17.58
N PHE A 171 8.91 1.81 17.10
CA PHE A 171 8.98 0.56 17.84
C PHE A 171 10.37 0.23 18.41
N SER A 172 11.29 1.21 18.46
CA SER A 172 12.64 0.99 19.03
C SER A 172 12.60 0.51 20.49
N ASN A 173 11.62 0.98 21.27
CA ASN A 173 11.45 0.65 22.68
C ASN A 173 10.22 -0.26 22.91
N SER A 174 9.83 -1.06 21.93
CA SER A 174 8.64 -1.92 22.01
C SER A 174 8.69 -3.00 23.11
N SER A 175 9.88 -3.35 23.59
CA SER A 175 10.06 -4.26 24.73
C SER A 175 9.54 -3.68 26.05
N ASP A 176 9.54 -2.35 26.19
CA ASP A 176 9.12 -1.65 27.40
C ASP A 176 7.66 -1.14 27.31
N MET A 177 7.01 -1.32 26.15
CA MET A 177 5.64 -0.89 25.92
C MET A 177 4.64 -1.89 26.52
N THR A 178 3.64 -1.35 27.20
CA THR A 178 2.48 -2.14 27.64
C THR A 178 1.63 -2.58 26.45
N GLU A 179 0.81 -3.64 26.61
CA GLU A 179 -0.08 -4.10 25.55
C GLU A 179 -1.05 -3.00 25.05
N LEU A 180 -1.53 -2.15 25.95
CA LEU A 180 -2.41 -1.03 25.60
C LEU A 180 -1.67 0.02 24.74
N GLU A 181 -0.42 0.32 25.05
CA GLU A 181 0.40 1.24 24.25
C GLU A 181 0.68 0.69 22.87
N LYS A 182 0.94 -0.63 22.73
CA LYS A 182 1.10 -1.29 21.44
C LYS A 182 -0.17 -1.21 20.60
N VAL A 183 -1.32 -1.55 21.17
CA VAL A 183 -2.64 -1.46 20.50
C VAL A 183 -2.89 -0.03 20.01
N THR A 184 -2.63 0.97 20.84
CA THR A 184 -2.81 2.38 20.49
C THR A 184 -1.83 2.81 19.37
N ALA A 185 -0.57 2.40 19.44
CA ALA A 185 0.43 2.73 18.42
C ALA A 185 0.08 2.11 17.05
N TYR A 186 -0.28 0.83 17.02
CA TYR A 186 -0.71 0.17 15.78
C TYR A 186 -2.01 0.77 15.21
N GLY A 187 -2.98 1.06 16.06
CA GLY A 187 -4.22 1.72 15.65
C GLY A 187 -3.94 3.09 15.02
N ASN A 188 -3.12 3.92 15.65
CA ASN A 188 -2.77 5.24 15.13
C ASN A 188 -2.04 5.18 13.77
N ILE A 189 -1.20 4.17 13.53
CA ILE A 189 -0.57 3.98 12.21
C ILE A 189 -1.62 3.80 11.12
N TYR A 190 -2.63 2.97 11.33
CA TYR A 190 -3.71 2.76 10.36
C TYR A 190 -4.57 4.02 10.18
N LEU A 191 -4.80 4.79 11.24
CA LEU A 191 -5.51 6.06 11.16
C LEU A 191 -4.73 7.08 10.30
N TYR A 192 -3.43 7.24 10.55
CA TYR A 192 -2.58 8.15 9.76
C TYR A 192 -2.50 7.72 8.30
N LEU A 193 -2.36 6.42 8.02
CA LEU A 193 -2.39 5.89 6.65
C LEU A 193 -3.72 6.22 5.96
N SER A 194 -4.84 6.07 6.65
CA SER A 194 -6.15 6.43 6.11
C SER A 194 -6.23 7.92 5.76
N LEU A 195 -5.79 8.79 6.67
CA LEU A 195 -5.79 10.25 6.45
C LEU A 195 -4.89 10.67 5.29
N ILE A 196 -3.71 10.06 5.13
CA ILE A 196 -2.82 10.30 4.00
C ILE A 196 -3.53 9.95 2.68
N HIS A 197 -4.15 8.77 2.59
CA HIS A 197 -4.85 8.35 1.38
C HIS A 197 -6.07 9.23 1.03
N ILE A 198 -6.74 9.80 2.02
CA ILE A 198 -7.84 10.75 1.80
C ILE A 198 -7.32 12.12 1.34
N SER A 199 -6.18 12.58 1.86
CA SER A 199 -5.65 13.91 1.58
C SER A 199 -4.89 14.01 0.25
N GLU A 200 -4.29 12.93 -0.23
CA GLU A 200 -3.43 12.91 -1.41
C GLU A 200 -4.19 13.19 -2.73
N PRO A 201 -5.38 12.64 -3.00
CA PRO A 201 -6.11 12.90 -4.24
C PRO A 201 -6.55 14.35 -4.39
N THR A 202 -6.71 15.09 -3.29
CA THR A 202 -7.17 16.48 -3.31
C THR A 202 -6.08 17.46 -3.75
N ARG A 203 -4.83 17.04 -3.77
CA ARG A 203 -3.67 17.85 -4.21
C ARG A 203 -3.40 17.81 -5.71
N GLN A 204 -3.92 16.81 -6.41
CA GLN A 204 -3.81 16.71 -7.87
C GLN A 204 -4.84 17.63 -8.52
N LYS A 205 -4.55 18.94 -8.54
CA LYS A 205 -5.28 19.86 -9.42
C LYS A 205 -4.83 19.62 -10.86
N PRO A 206 -5.77 19.63 -11.81
CA PRO A 206 -5.50 19.48 -13.22
C PRO A 206 -4.61 20.61 -13.75
#